data_62d2fd98ebae256f3059ad0ce52bfcb0
#
_entry.id   62d2fd98ebae256f3059ad0ce52bfcb0
#
_cell.length_a   1.000
_cell.length_b   1.000
_cell.length_c   1.000
_cell.angle_alpha   90.00
_cell.angle_beta   90.00
_cell.angle_gamma   90.00
#
_symmetry.space_group_name_H-M   'P 1'
#
loop_
_entity.id
_entity.type
_entity.pdbx_description
1 polymer ?
#
loop_
_entity_poly.entity_id
_entity_poly.type
_entity_poly.pdbx_seq_one_letter_code
_entity_poly.pdbx_strand_id
1 'polypeptide(L)'
;DSVVCAFDMDSPALLMLPQERQIHLEDEVDYLVDCPFTDEIRQMRAEDFIRNIIIGTFHAAYVVVGTDFQFGYNKEGDIYMLAQYQERYGYRLIVLEKIRYENHIISSTYTKKILGTGNMDLVGRLLGYSYGICGTVEHGHKLGRTLGFPTMNIAWPKRKIIPPRGVYLCRA
;
A
#
# COMPACT_ATOMS: atom_id res chain seq x y z
N ASP A 1 3.72 0.88 -21.11
CA ASP A 1 4.16 0.36 -19.81
C ASP A 1 3.24 0.89 -18.72
N SER A 2 3.00 0.07 -17.71
CA SER A 2 2.24 0.40 -16.50
C SER A 2 3.18 0.75 -15.34
N VAL A 3 2.86 1.81 -14.59
CA VAL A 3 3.66 2.27 -13.46
C VAL A 3 2.77 2.44 -12.23
N VAL A 4 3.11 1.80 -11.14
CA VAL A 4 2.55 2.12 -9.82
C VAL A 4 3.54 2.99 -9.06
N CYS A 5 3.11 4.22 -8.75
CA CYS A 5 3.88 5.15 -7.91
C CYS A 5 3.33 5.11 -6.48
N ALA A 6 4.15 4.68 -5.55
CA ALA A 6 3.80 4.59 -4.14
C ALA A 6 4.60 5.61 -3.33
N PHE A 7 3.89 6.53 -2.66
CA PHE A 7 4.51 7.49 -1.75
C PHE A 7 4.61 6.91 -0.35
N ASP A 8 5.81 6.75 0.18
CA ASP A 8 6.03 6.31 1.56
C ASP A 8 5.81 7.49 2.52
N MET A 9 4.59 7.64 2.96
CA MET A 9 4.21 8.59 3.99
C MET A 9 4.51 7.97 5.35
N ASP A 10 5.62 8.25 5.99
CA ASP A 10 6.08 7.79 7.32
C ASP A 10 4.98 7.30 8.29
N SER A 11 4.16 6.36 7.84
CA SER A 11 3.10 5.79 8.66
C SER A 11 3.69 4.80 9.64
N PRO A 12 3.43 4.92 10.94
CA PRO A 12 3.97 4.01 11.96
C PRO A 12 3.35 2.60 11.89
N ALA A 13 2.25 2.45 11.14
CA ALA A 13 1.48 1.22 11.11
C ALA A 13 1.00 0.90 9.69
N LEU A 14 1.66 -0.02 9.03
CA LEU A 14 1.40 -0.43 7.65
C LEU A 14 0.70 -1.79 7.59
N LEU A 15 -0.29 -1.92 6.71
CA LEU A 15 -0.88 -3.21 6.34
C LEU A 15 0.05 -4.02 5.43
N MET A 16 0.82 -3.34 4.60
CA MET A 16 1.75 -3.92 3.65
C MET A 16 3.05 -3.14 3.69
N LEU A 17 4.16 -3.82 3.86
CA LEU A 17 5.50 -3.23 3.79
C LEU A 17 5.93 -3.03 2.34
N PRO A 18 6.90 -2.14 2.04
CA PRO A 18 7.39 -1.96 0.67
C PRO A 18 7.86 -3.26 0.01
N GLN A 19 8.58 -4.12 0.74
CA GLN A 19 9.04 -5.41 0.22
C GLN A 19 7.88 -6.36 -0.11
N GLU A 20 6.82 -6.36 0.71
CA GLU A 20 5.62 -7.16 0.46
C GLU A 20 4.85 -6.62 -0.75
N ARG A 21 4.80 -5.30 -0.91
CA ARG A 21 4.19 -4.65 -2.09
C ARG A 21 4.90 -5.07 -3.37
N GLN A 22 6.22 -5.13 -3.36
CA GLN A 22 6.99 -5.58 -4.50
C GLN A 22 6.59 -7.00 -4.91
N ILE A 23 6.52 -7.94 -3.97
CA ILE A 23 6.12 -9.33 -4.24
C ILE A 23 4.69 -9.41 -4.82
N HIS A 24 3.76 -8.59 -4.30
CA HIS A 24 2.37 -8.63 -4.77
C HIS A 24 2.13 -7.96 -6.12
N LEU A 25 3.03 -7.07 -6.56
CA LEU A 25 2.88 -6.32 -7.81
C LEU A 25 3.86 -6.75 -8.90
N GLU A 26 4.76 -7.70 -8.62
CA GLU A 26 5.82 -8.12 -9.53
C GLU A 26 5.30 -8.56 -10.91
N ASP A 27 4.18 -9.28 -10.93
CA ASP A 27 3.58 -9.78 -12.17
C ASP A 27 2.41 -8.89 -12.67
N GLU A 28 2.06 -7.83 -11.96
CA GLU A 28 0.86 -7.02 -12.24
C GLU A 28 1.21 -5.70 -12.94
N VAL A 29 2.42 -5.20 -12.78
CA VAL A 29 2.86 -3.91 -13.34
C VAL A 29 4.27 -3.98 -13.87
N ASP A 30 4.57 -3.19 -14.91
CA ASP A 30 5.91 -3.14 -15.50
C ASP A 30 6.92 -2.46 -14.56
N TYR A 31 6.48 -1.46 -13.81
CA TYR A 31 7.33 -0.69 -12.88
C TYR A 31 6.60 -0.39 -11.57
N LEU A 32 7.26 -0.67 -10.47
CA LEU A 32 6.90 -0.16 -9.15
C LEU A 32 7.92 0.88 -8.71
N VAL A 33 7.46 2.10 -8.47
CA VAL A 33 8.30 3.22 -8.05
C VAL A 33 7.94 3.60 -6.61
N ASP A 34 8.83 3.29 -5.68
CA ASP A 34 8.70 3.76 -4.29
C ASP A 34 9.28 5.18 -4.20
N CYS A 35 8.40 6.15 -4.03
CA CYS A 35 8.75 7.56 -3.92
C CYS A 35 8.86 7.96 -2.44
N PRO A 36 10.05 8.37 -1.96
CA PRO A 36 10.15 8.93 -0.62
C PRO A 36 9.36 10.24 -0.55
N PHE A 37 8.53 10.37 0.49
CA PHE A 37 7.72 11.59 0.68
C PHE A 37 8.56 12.69 1.35
N THR A 38 9.53 13.22 0.59
CA THR A 38 10.45 14.26 1.03
C THR A 38 9.74 15.60 1.27
N ASP A 39 10.40 16.54 1.96
CA ASP A 39 9.85 17.88 2.16
C ASP A 39 9.63 18.61 0.83
N GLU A 40 10.45 18.35 -0.17
CA GLU A 40 10.30 18.91 -1.52
C GLU A 40 8.98 18.43 -2.16
N ILE A 41 8.67 17.14 -2.12
CA ILE A 41 7.39 16.60 -2.63
C ILE A 41 6.23 17.07 -1.78
N ARG A 42 6.40 17.15 -0.45
CA ARG A 42 5.36 17.61 0.47
C ARG A 42 4.94 19.06 0.23
N GLN A 43 5.91 19.92 -0.14
CA GLN A 43 5.68 21.34 -0.40
C GLN A 43 5.41 21.67 -1.87
N MET A 44 5.44 20.65 -2.75
CA MET A 44 5.23 20.85 -4.17
C MET A 44 3.78 21.27 -4.45
N ARG A 45 3.59 22.33 -5.24
CA ARG A 45 2.27 22.78 -5.69
C ARG A 45 1.63 21.72 -6.59
N ALA A 46 0.30 21.64 -6.59
CA ALA A 46 -0.41 20.62 -7.36
C ALA A 46 -0.11 20.71 -8.88
N GLU A 47 -0.05 21.91 -9.45
CA GLU A 47 0.30 22.07 -10.87
C GLU A 47 1.73 21.61 -11.16
N ASP A 48 2.67 21.88 -10.25
CA ASP A 48 4.06 21.44 -10.38
C ASP A 48 4.17 19.91 -10.28
N PHE A 49 3.35 19.28 -9.44
CA PHE A 49 3.26 17.81 -9.36
C PHE A 49 2.79 17.22 -10.68
N ILE A 50 1.74 17.78 -11.30
CA ILE A 50 1.29 17.34 -12.63
C ILE A 50 2.42 17.52 -13.65
N ARG A 51 3.00 18.72 -13.73
CA ARG A 51 3.99 19.05 -14.75
C ARG A 51 5.29 18.25 -14.60
N ASN A 52 5.83 18.17 -13.38
CA ASN A 52 7.16 17.62 -13.15
C ASN A 52 7.15 16.11 -12.92
N ILE A 53 6.13 15.60 -12.19
CA ILE A 53 6.06 14.18 -11.82
C ILE A 53 5.25 13.40 -12.86
N ILE A 54 3.98 13.75 -13.04
CA ILE A 54 3.11 12.97 -13.95
C ILE A 54 3.61 13.03 -15.39
N ILE A 55 3.94 14.23 -15.87
CA ILE A 55 4.35 14.43 -17.25
C ILE A 55 5.87 14.39 -17.40
N GLY A 56 6.60 15.15 -16.57
CA GLY A 56 8.04 15.31 -16.73
C GLY A 56 8.84 14.04 -16.42
N THR A 57 8.42 13.29 -15.40
CA THR A 57 9.11 12.06 -14.99
C THR A 57 8.49 10.81 -15.62
N PHE A 58 7.17 10.67 -15.52
CA PHE A 58 6.51 9.43 -15.98
C PHE A 58 6.02 9.48 -17.42
N HIS A 59 5.99 10.64 -18.07
CA HIS A 59 5.48 10.82 -19.44
C HIS A 59 4.09 10.16 -19.60
N ALA A 60 3.24 10.30 -18.60
CA ALA A 60 2.01 9.55 -18.48
C ALA A 60 1.02 9.90 -19.61
N ALA A 61 0.62 8.92 -20.38
CA ALA A 61 -0.49 9.03 -21.32
C ALA A 61 -1.84 8.81 -20.64
N TYR A 62 -1.85 8.04 -19.55
CA TYR A 62 -3.02 7.76 -18.72
C TYR A 62 -2.67 7.99 -17.25
N VAL A 63 -3.56 8.62 -16.52
CA VAL A 63 -3.47 8.82 -15.06
C VAL A 63 -4.66 8.11 -14.44
N VAL A 64 -4.41 7.09 -13.62
CA VAL A 64 -5.43 6.27 -12.98
C VAL A 64 -5.40 6.54 -11.48
N VAL A 65 -6.51 7.02 -10.93
CA VAL A 65 -6.61 7.39 -9.50
C VAL A 65 -7.96 7.01 -8.92
N GLY A 66 -8.04 6.90 -7.59
CA GLY A 66 -9.31 6.74 -6.90
C GLY A 66 -10.07 8.06 -6.75
N THR A 67 -11.38 7.98 -6.46
CA THR A 67 -12.27 9.15 -6.29
C THR A 67 -11.84 10.11 -5.17
N ASP A 68 -11.05 9.68 -4.21
CA ASP A 68 -10.56 10.49 -3.09
C ASP A 68 -9.08 10.90 -3.22
N PHE A 69 -8.53 10.78 -4.41
CA PHE A 69 -7.14 11.15 -4.66
C PHE A 69 -6.93 12.65 -4.45
N GLN A 70 -5.94 12.98 -3.62
CA GLN A 70 -5.52 14.34 -3.33
C GLN A 70 -4.00 14.42 -3.41
N PHE A 71 -3.48 15.53 -3.93
CA PHE A 71 -2.06 15.74 -4.14
C PHE A 71 -1.68 17.23 -4.03
N GLY A 72 -0.40 17.49 -4.08
CA GLY A 72 0.13 18.85 -3.93
C GLY A 72 0.13 19.35 -2.49
N TYR A 73 0.75 20.50 -2.28
CA TYR A 73 0.85 21.13 -0.97
C TYR A 73 -0.52 21.36 -0.35
N ASN A 74 -0.69 20.98 0.92
CA ASN A 74 -1.97 21.06 1.63
C ASN A 74 -3.15 20.39 0.92
N LYS A 75 -2.89 19.38 0.06
CA LYS A 75 -3.91 18.67 -0.71
C LYS A 75 -4.73 19.58 -1.62
N GLU A 76 -4.11 20.61 -2.19
CA GLU A 76 -4.79 21.58 -3.05
C GLU A 76 -5.23 21.00 -4.40
N GLY A 77 -4.63 19.87 -4.82
CA GLY A 77 -4.98 19.14 -6.03
C GLY A 77 -5.94 17.98 -5.75
N ASP A 78 -6.87 17.75 -6.66
CA ASP A 78 -7.85 16.68 -6.64
C ASP A 78 -8.16 16.16 -8.06
N ILE A 79 -9.13 15.26 -8.18
CA ILE A 79 -9.56 14.68 -9.46
C ILE A 79 -10.12 15.73 -10.43
N TYR A 80 -10.72 16.81 -9.94
CA TYR A 80 -11.27 17.87 -10.81
C TYR A 80 -10.12 18.68 -11.40
N MET A 81 -9.09 18.97 -10.63
CA MET A 81 -7.89 19.62 -11.16
C MET A 81 -7.20 18.73 -12.19
N LEU A 82 -7.04 17.42 -11.93
CA LEU A 82 -6.53 16.51 -12.94
C LEU A 82 -7.36 16.51 -14.22
N ALA A 83 -8.69 16.49 -14.10
CA ALA A 83 -9.59 16.56 -15.26
C ALA A 83 -9.42 17.86 -16.06
N GLN A 84 -9.27 18.98 -15.40
CA GLN A 84 -9.08 20.29 -16.03
C GLN A 84 -7.77 20.38 -16.82
N TYR A 85 -6.72 19.71 -16.34
CA TYR A 85 -5.39 19.77 -16.94
C TYR A 85 -5.13 18.71 -18.03
N GLN A 86 -6.07 17.79 -18.29
CA GLN A 86 -5.91 16.72 -19.29
C GLN A 86 -5.52 17.25 -20.68
N GLU A 87 -6.27 18.22 -21.21
CA GLU A 87 -6.04 18.76 -22.54
C GLU A 87 -4.70 19.51 -22.61
N ARG A 88 -4.40 20.28 -21.57
CA ARG A 88 -3.16 21.07 -21.50
C ARG A 88 -1.90 20.22 -21.52
N TYR A 89 -1.92 19.09 -20.82
CA TYR A 89 -0.74 18.22 -20.66
C TYR A 89 -0.80 16.92 -21.44
N GLY A 90 -1.88 16.65 -22.18
CA GLY A 90 -1.98 15.56 -23.15
C GLY A 90 -2.15 14.17 -22.55
N TYR A 91 -2.65 14.05 -21.30
CA TYR A 91 -2.96 12.75 -20.70
C TYR A 91 -4.48 12.49 -20.64
N ARG A 92 -4.88 11.27 -20.37
CA ARG A 92 -6.25 10.88 -20.06
C ARG A 92 -6.38 10.49 -18.59
N LEU A 93 -7.38 11.04 -17.91
CA LEU A 93 -7.71 10.69 -16.52
C LEU A 93 -8.72 9.54 -16.49
N ILE A 94 -8.43 8.53 -15.67
CA ILE A 94 -9.35 7.45 -15.33
C ILE A 94 -9.56 7.49 -13.83
N VAL A 95 -10.79 7.72 -13.40
CA VAL A 95 -11.16 7.74 -11.97
C VAL A 95 -11.84 6.44 -11.62
N LEU A 96 -11.25 5.71 -10.66
CA LEU A 96 -11.76 4.44 -10.19
C LEU A 96 -12.64 4.62 -8.96
N GLU A 97 -13.83 4.05 -9.01
CA GLU A 97 -14.71 3.96 -7.86
C GLU A 97 -14.11 3.04 -6.77
N LYS A 98 -14.38 3.37 -5.52
CA LYS A 98 -13.92 2.55 -4.40
C LYS A 98 -14.65 1.20 -4.38
N ILE A 99 -13.86 0.14 -4.27
CA ILE A 99 -14.39 -1.21 -4.10
C ILE A 99 -15.11 -1.31 -2.75
N ARG A 100 -16.24 -2.01 -2.74
CA ARG A 100 -17.02 -2.27 -1.53
C ARG A 100 -17.05 -3.77 -1.23
N TYR A 101 -17.01 -4.07 0.04
CA TYR A 101 -17.32 -5.40 0.56
C TYR A 101 -18.56 -5.26 1.43
N GLU A 102 -19.66 -5.92 1.03
CA GLU A 102 -20.98 -5.71 1.61
C GLU A 102 -21.32 -4.20 1.62
N ASN A 103 -21.60 -3.63 2.79
CA ASN A 103 -21.95 -2.22 2.94
C ASN A 103 -20.76 -1.30 3.28
N HIS A 104 -19.52 -1.84 3.31
CA HIS A 104 -18.34 -1.08 3.69
C HIS A 104 -17.42 -0.80 2.51
N ILE A 105 -16.92 0.42 2.41
CA ILE A 105 -15.86 0.75 1.48
C ILE A 105 -14.56 0.08 1.97
N ILE A 106 -13.90 -0.67 1.08
CA ILE A 106 -12.58 -1.22 1.37
C ILE A 106 -11.58 -0.07 1.44
N SER A 107 -10.96 0.08 2.60
CA SER A 107 -9.93 1.10 2.85
C SER A 107 -8.91 0.59 3.86
N SER A 108 -7.71 1.15 3.84
CA SER A 108 -6.68 0.81 4.82
C SER A 108 -7.18 1.01 6.25
N THR A 109 -7.94 2.06 6.52
CA THR A 109 -8.50 2.35 7.85
C THR A 109 -9.47 1.26 8.29
N TYR A 110 -10.40 0.85 7.40
CA TYR A 110 -11.36 -0.20 7.72
C TYR A 110 -10.65 -1.55 7.92
N THR A 111 -9.74 -1.91 7.02
CA THR A 111 -8.97 -3.16 7.13
C THR A 111 -8.14 -3.22 8.42
N LYS A 112 -7.50 -2.11 8.81
CA LYS A 112 -6.78 -2.00 10.10
C LYS A 112 -7.69 -2.23 11.31
N LYS A 113 -8.90 -1.68 11.26
CA LYS A 113 -9.91 -1.90 12.32
C LYS A 113 -10.28 -3.38 12.43
N ILE A 114 -10.53 -4.06 11.31
CA ILE A 114 -10.87 -5.50 11.30
C ILE A 114 -9.67 -6.33 11.76
N LEU A 115 -8.45 -6.01 11.31
CA LEU A 115 -7.23 -6.68 11.78
C LEU A 115 -7.09 -6.61 13.31
N GLY A 116 -7.42 -5.46 13.90
CA GLY A 116 -7.43 -5.27 15.36
C GLY A 116 -8.46 -6.12 16.11
N THR A 117 -9.43 -6.73 15.43
CA THR A 117 -10.37 -7.71 16.02
C THR A 117 -9.86 -9.15 15.95
N GLY A 118 -8.80 -9.42 15.18
CA GLY A 118 -8.28 -10.77 14.94
C GLY A 118 -9.08 -11.59 13.93
N ASN A 119 -10.06 -11.01 13.25
CA ASN A 119 -10.82 -11.69 12.19
C ASN A 119 -9.99 -11.77 10.89
N MET A 120 -9.08 -12.75 10.85
CA MET A 120 -8.13 -12.90 9.75
C MET A 120 -8.79 -13.31 8.43
N ASP A 121 -9.91 -14.04 8.49
CA ASP A 121 -10.68 -14.40 7.29
C ASP A 121 -11.23 -13.16 6.59
N LEU A 122 -11.84 -12.27 7.35
CA LEU A 122 -12.35 -11.02 6.79
C LEU A 122 -11.21 -10.11 6.32
N VAL A 123 -10.10 -10.04 7.06
CA VAL A 123 -8.90 -9.30 6.63
C VAL A 123 -8.42 -9.81 5.27
N GLY A 124 -8.31 -11.14 5.10
CA GLY A 124 -7.91 -11.73 3.83
C GLY A 124 -8.85 -11.38 2.67
N ARG A 125 -10.16 -11.39 2.90
CA ARG A 125 -11.16 -10.97 1.89
C ARG A 125 -11.06 -9.50 1.52
N LEU A 126 -10.79 -8.62 2.49
CA LEU A 126 -10.63 -7.18 2.27
C LEU A 126 -9.32 -6.84 1.54
N LEU A 127 -8.27 -7.63 1.76
CA LEU A 127 -6.96 -7.44 1.12
C LEU A 127 -6.88 -8.10 -0.26
N GLY A 128 -7.66 -9.17 -0.49
CA GLY A 128 -7.52 -10.04 -1.65
C GLY A 128 -6.40 -11.08 -1.53
N TYR A 129 -5.68 -11.09 -0.40
CA TYR A 129 -4.60 -12.03 -0.09
C TYR A 129 -4.51 -12.28 1.42
N SER A 130 -3.82 -13.35 1.82
CA SER A 130 -3.64 -13.67 3.25
C SER A 130 -2.70 -12.66 3.91
N TYR A 131 -3.14 -12.06 5.02
CA TYR A 131 -2.28 -11.17 5.80
C TYR A 131 -1.10 -11.96 6.36
N GLY A 132 0.12 -11.50 6.10
CA GLY A 132 1.33 -12.19 6.47
C GLY A 132 2.49 -11.25 6.78
N ILE A 133 3.64 -11.84 7.06
CA ILE A 133 4.92 -11.14 7.25
C ILE A 133 6.01 -11.87 6.47
N CYS A 134 6.96 -11.10 5.96
CA CYS A 134 8.22 -11.61 5.46
C CYS A 134 9.34 -11.29 6.46
N GLY A 135 10.19 -12.25 6.74
CA GLY A 135 11.28 -12.05 7.67
C GLY A 135 12.29 -13.21 7.66
N THR A 136 13.43 -12.97 8.29
CA THR A 136 14.46 -14.01 8.46
C THR A 136 14.12 -14.88 9.66
N VAL A 137 14.27 -16.19 9.50
CA VAL A 137 14.11 -17.15 10.60
C VAL A 137 15.26 -16.99 11.59
N GLU A 138 14.92 -16.73 12.84
CA GLU A 138 15.87 -16.54 13.92
C GLU A 138 15.96 -17.79 14.82
N HIS A 139 17.13 -18.00 15.39
CA HIS A 139 17.32 -19.05 16.36
C HIS A 139 16.70 -18.67 17.71
N GLY A 140 15.75 -19.48 18.18
CA GLY A 140 15.23 -19.39 19.54
C GLY A 140 15.93 -20.38 20.48
N HIS A 141 15.32 -20.65 21.63
CA HIS A 141 15.83 -21.57 22.68
C HIS A 141 15.83 -23.05 22.27
N LYS A 142 15.39 -23.38 21.05
CA LYS A 142 15.33 -24.75 20.49
C LYS A 142 14.51 -25.76 21.31
N LEU A 143 13.67 -25.29 22.25
CA LEU A 143 12.82 -26.14 23.11
C LEU A 143 11.84 -27.01 22.30
N GLY A 144 11.23 -26.45 21.24
CA GLY A 144 10.31 -27.19 20.39
C GLY A 144 10.98 -28.43 19.78
N ARG A 145 12.27 -28.34 19.42
CA ARG A 145 13.04 -29.48 18.87
C ARG A 145 13.19 -30.62 19.88
N THR A 146 13.39 -30.31 21.16
CA THR A 146 13.50 -31.33 22.23
C THR A 146 12.16 -31.99 22.52
N LEU A 147 11.05 -31.32 22.20
CA LEU A 147 9.67 -31.80 22.36
C LEU A 147 9.15 -32.52 21.10
N GLY A 148 9.96 -32.65 20.05
CA GLY A 148 9.55 -33.25 18.79
C GLY A 148 8.75 -32.31 17.85
N PHE A 149 8.59 -31.03 18.22
CA PHE A 149 7.87 -29.99 17.43
C PHE A 149 8.84 -28.86 17.12
N PRO A 150 9.60 -28.91 16.02
CA PRO A 150 10.47 -27.82 15.61
C PRO A 150 9.66 -26.53 15.41
N THR A 151 10.16 -25.44 15.97
CA THR A 151 9.53 -24.13 15.83
C THR A 151 10.41 -23.19 15.02
N MET A 152 9.77 -22.31 14.28
CA MET A 152 10.38 -21.23 13.53
C MET A 152 10.05 -19.91 14.24
N ASN A 153 11.07 -19.12 14.53
CA ASN A 153 10.88 -17.78 15.11
C ASN A 153 11.16 -16.75 14.03
N ILE A 154 10.25 -15.77 13.89
CA ILE A 154 10.40 -14.65 12.98
C ILE A 154 10.15 -13.39 13.80
N ALA A 155 11.11 -12.45 13.79
CA ALA A 155 10.92 -11.16 14.41
C ALA A 155 9.83 -10.38 13.65
N TRP A 156 8.90 -9.76 14.39
CA TRP A 156 7.87 -8.95 13.75
C TRP A 156 8.50 -7.71 13.11
N PRO A 157 8.25 -7.46 11.81
CA PRO A 157 8.86 -6.33 11.12
C PRO A 157 8.40 -4.99 11.72
N LYS A 158 9.33 -4.04 11.81
CA LYS A 158 9.01 -2.66 12.20
C LYS A 158 7.99 -2.05 11.24
N ARG A 159 7.12 -1.19 11.76
CA ARG A 159 6.03 -0.53 11.02
C ARG A 159 4.90 -1.46 10.54
N LYS A 160 5.05 -2.77 10.57
CA LYS A 160 3.97 -3.72 10.24
C LYS A 160 3.00 -3.83 11.39
N ILE A 161 1.69 -3.74 11.13
CA ILE A 161 0.67 -3.87 12.17
C ILE A 161 0.69 -5.28 12.74
N ILE A 162 0.68 -5.36 14.08
CA ILE A 162 0.61 -6.62 14.80
C ILE A 162 -0.87 -6.95 15.04
N PRO A 163 -1.37 -8.12 14.64
CA PRO A 163 -2.71 -8.58 15.03
C PRO A 163 -2.78 -8.81 16.55
N PRO A 164 -3.97 -8.92 17.15
CA PRO A 164 -4.10 -9.25 18.56
C PRO A 164 -3.30 -10.50 18.93
N ARG A 165 -2.82 -10.58 20.17
CA ARG A 165 -2.14 -11.78 20.66
C ARG A 165 -3.08 -12.97 20.58
N GLY A 166 -2.61 -14.08 20.06
CA GLY A 166 -3.41 -15.30 19.86
C GLY A 166 -2.65 -16.39 19.14
N VAL A 167 -3.35 -17.47 18.85
CA VAL A 167 -2.89 -18.58 18.02
C VAL A 167 -3.58 -18.46 16.68
N TYR A 168 -2.80 -18.47 15.61
CA TYR A 168 -3.27 -18.33 14.24
C TYR A 168 -2.82 -19.53 13.41
N LEU A 169 -3.70 -20.03 12.56
CA LEU A 169 -3.32 -20.98 11.53
C LEU A 169 -2.62 -20.22 10.41
N CYS A 170 -1.37 -20.57 10.13
CA CYS A 170 -0.53 -19.91 9.13
C CYS A 170 -0.04 -20.91 8.08
N ARG A 171 0.28 -20.39 6.90
CA ARG A 171 1.06 -21.07 5.87
C ARG A 171 2.45 -20.43 5.85
N ALA A 172 3.51 -21.24 5.84
CA ALA A 172 4.89 -20.82 5.72
C ALA A 172 5.57 -21.50 4.52
#